data_50dee65cf8f1876aad3b63183455f7c1
#
_entry.id   50dee65cf8f1876aad3b63183455f7c1
#
_cell.length_a   1.000
_cell.length_b   1.000
_cell.length_c   1.000
_cell.angle_alpha   90.00
_cell.angle_beta   90.00
_cell.angle_gamma   90.00
#
_symmetry.space_group_name_H-M   'P 1'
#
loop_
_entity.id
_entity.type
_entity.pdbx_description
1 polymer ?
#
loop_
_entity_poly.entity_id
_entity_poly.type
_entity_poly.pdbx_seq_one_letter_code
_entity_poly.pdbx_strand_id
1 'polypeptide(L)'
;FTWPSPDLYNPFSLLNAFADGKMNSYWFGSGTPTYLIEMLNKYGVAPQQIGGQKIFATAFDAPTEQMTNITPLLYQSGYITIKDYDARLDLYTLDIPNKEVRLGLMESLLPHYVPPTEANRAATLTAYLFDSIDRGNMDEALQLLQTFLSTIPQCDNTDYEGHYQSLLYVI
;
A
#
# COMPACT_ATOMS: atom_id res chain seq x y z
N PHE A 1 5.71 26.69 3.89
CA PHE A 1 5.39 25.82 2.73
C PHE A 1 4.37 26.54 1.87
N THR A 2 4.69 26.77 0.59
CA THR A 2 3.73 27.22 -0.40
C THR A 2 3.14 25.99 -1.10
N TRP A 3 1.82 25.87 -1.12
CA TRP A 3 1.12 24.83 -1.84
C TRP A 3 0.62 25.38 -3.20
N PRO A 4 0.72 24.61 -4.31
CA PRO A 4 1.37 23.30 -4.44
C PRO A 4 2.90 23.44 -4.43
N SER A 5 3.59 22.49 -3.78
CA SER A 5 5.06 22.39 -3.86
C SER A 5 5.46 21.59 -5.11
N PRO A 6 6.65 21.83 -5.70
CA PRO A 6 7.14 21.01 -6.79
C PRO A 6 7.36 19.56 -6.34
N ASP A 7 7.10 18.60 -7.23
CA ASP A 7 7.43 17.21 -7.00
C ASP A 7 8.94 17.03 -6.86
N LEU A 8 9.37 16.28 -5.85
CA LEU A 8 10.77 15.97 -5.58
C LEU A 8 10.99 14.47 -5.68
N TYR A 9 12.06 14.08 -6.37
CA TYR A 9 12.48 12.68 -6.37
C TYR A 9 13.15 12.31 -5.05
N ASN A 10 12.92 11.06 -4.59
CA ASN A 10 13.68 10.51 -3.49
C ASN A 10 15.15 10.31 -3.93
N PRO A 11 16.14 10.96 -3.29
CA PRO A 11 17.53 10.86 -3.73
C PRO A 11 18.09 9.45 -3.69
N PHE A 12 17.70 8.62 -2.72
CA PHE A 12 18.13 7.24 -2.61
C PHE A 12 17.60 6.39 -3.78
N SER A 13 16.30 6.47 -4.07
CA SER A 13 15.70 5.77 -5.22
C SER A 13 16.32 6.23 -6.55
N LEU A 14 16.55 7.53 -6.72
CA LEU A 14 17.14 8.08 -7.93
C LEU A 14 18.57 7.58 -8.14
N LEU A 15 19.41 7.60 -7.11
CA LEU A 15 20.81 7.13 -7.19
C LEU A 15 20.89 5.64 -7.53
N ASN A 16 20.04 4.81 -6.92
CA ASN A 16 20.00 3.38 -7.23
C ASN A 16 19.49 3.12 -8.65
N ALA A 17 18.47 3.86 -9.10
CA ALA A 17 17.99 3.75 -10.49
C ALA A 17 19.08 4.09 -11.52
N PHE A 18 19.90 5.09 -11.25
CA PHE A 18 21.07 5.41 -12.11
C PHE A 18 22.16 4.34 -12.03
N ALA A 19 22.43 3.80 -10.85
CA ALA A 19 23.45 2.76 -10.68
C ALA A 19 23.08 1.47 -11.41
N ASP A 20 21.82 1.07 -11.34
CA ASP A 20 21.32 -0.19 -11.90
C ASP A 20 20.85 -0.05 -13.36
N GLY A 21 20.62 1.18 -13.84
CA GLY A 21 20.03 1.45 -15.16
C GLY A 21 18.58 0.95 -15.28
N LYS A 22 17.88 0.79 -14.17
CA LYS A 22 16.50 0.26 -14.11
C LYS A 22 15.65 1.11 -13.17
N MET A 23 14.35 1.17 -13.48
CA MET A 23 13.35 1.78 -12.60
C MET A 23 12.69 0.69 -11.75
N ASN A 24 13.18 0.51 -10.54
CA ASN A 24 12.68 -0.45 -9.55
C ASN A 24 12.17 0.27 -8.30
N SER A 25 11.49 -0.46 -7.42
CA SER A 25 11.08 0.02 -6.12
C SER A 25 12.25 -0.05 -5.13
N TYR A 26 13.09 1.00 -5.10
CA TYR A 26 14.26 1.06 -4.21
C TYR A 26 13.93 1.54 -2.80
N TRP A 27 12.80 2.23 -2.64
CA TRP A 27 12.41 2.84 -1.37
C TRP A 27 12.27 1.82 -0.24
N PHE A 28 11.80 0.61 -0.56
CA PHE A 28 11.67 -0.53 0.36
C PHE A 28 12.93 -1.38 0.49
N GLY A 29 14.01 -1.09 -0.22
CA GLY A 29 15.25 -1.89 -0.24
C GLY A 29 15.99 -1.96 1.09
N SER A 30 15.63 -1.13 2.08
CA SER A 30 16.22 -1.12 3.42
C SER A 30 15.51 -2.02 4.45
N GLY A 31 14.50 -2.79 4.04
CA GLY A 31 13.82 -3.76 4.90
C GLY A 31 12.29 -3.66 4.85
N THR A 32 11.64 -4.80 5.05
CA THR A 32 10.19 -4.88 5.18
C THR A 32 9.76 -4.11 6.43
N PRO A 33 8.77 -3.24 6.35
CA PRO A 33 8.31 -2.47 7.50
C PRO A 33 7.47 -3.33 8.44
N THR A 34 8.07 -4.35 9.06
CA THR A 34 7.39 -5.26 9.99
C THR A 34 6.63 -4.49 11.07
N TYR A 35 7.27 -3.44 11.59
CA TYR A 35 6.62 -2.56 12.58
C TYR A 35 5.38 -1.87 12.03
N LEU A 36 5.40 -1.43 10.76
CA LEU A 36 4.22 -0.82 10.14
C LEU A 36 3.05 -1.81 10.07
N ILE A 37 3.32 -3.05 9.68
CA ILE A 37 2.31 -4.09 9.56
C ILE A 37 1.70 -4.42 10.92
N GLU A 38 2.55 -4.55 11.95
CA GLU A 38 2.09 -4.71 13.34
C GLU A 38 1.19 -3.55 13.78
N MET A 39 1.54 -2.32 13.40
CA MET A 39 0.73 -1.14 13.73
C MET A 39 -0.59 -1.09 12.93
N LEU A 40 -0.59 -1.45 11.64
CA LEU A 40 -1.84 -1.57 10.87
C LEU A 40 -2.79 -2.57 11.52
N ASN A 41 -2.29 -3.73 11.92
CA ASN A 41 -3.06 -4.75 12.62
C ASN A 41 -3.55 -4.25 14.00
N LYS A 42 -2.68 -3.62 14.78
CA LYS A 42 -3.02 -3.08 16.11
C LYS A 42 -4.14 -2.03 16.06
N TYR A 43 -4.12 -1.18 15.04
CA TYR A 43 -5.13 -0.14 14.85
C TYR A 43 -6.32 -0.58 13.98
N GLY A 44 -6.33 -1.82 13.51
CA GLY A 44 -7.41 -2.37 12.67
C GLY A 44 -7.58 -1.64 11.34
N VAL A 45 -6.49 -1.12 10.76
CA VAL A 45 -6.53 -0.34 9.51
C VAL A 45 -6.32 -1.28 8.33
N ALA A 46 -7.33 -1.39 7.49
CA ALA A 46 -7.23 -2.16 6.25
C ALA A 46 -6.43 -1.42 5.17
N PRO A 47 -5.74 -2.12 4.25
CA PRO A 47 -4.90 -1.51 3.21
C PRO A 47 -5.60 -0.43 2.38
N GLN A 48 -6.87 -0.62 2.05
CA GLN A 48 -7.69 0.33 1.30
C GLN A 48 -7.97 1.65 2.05
N GLN A 49 -7.75 1.69 3.36
CA GLN A 49 -7.96 2.86 4.20
C GLN A 49 -6.70 3.73 4.36
N ILE A 50 -5.55 3.29 3.82
CA ILE A 50 -4.26 3.98 3.99
C ILE A 50 -4.24 5.31 3.23
N GLY A 51 -4.88 5.39 2.06
CA GLY A 51 -4.92 6.59 1.22
C GLY A 51 -6.29 7.25 1.15
N GLY A 52 -6.36 8.43 0.50
CA GLY A 52 -7.61 9.13 0.22
C GLY A 52 -8.27 9.80 1.42
N GLN A 53 -7.59 9.91 2.57
CA GLN A 53 -8.16 10.48 3.79
C GLN A 53 -8.18 12.02 3.74
N LYS A 54 -9.30 12.62 4.19
CA LYS A 54 -9.43 14.08 4.39
C LYS A 54 -9.46 14.36 5.88
N ILE A 55 -8.42 15.03 6.40
CA ILE A 55 -8.22 15.23 7.84
C ILE A 55 -7.60 16.59 8.15
N PHE A 56 -7.73 17.03 9.41
CA PHE A 56 -7.07 18.22 9.92
C PHE A 56 -5.58 17.96 10.19
N ALA A 57 -4.76 19.03 10.15
CA ALA A 57 -3.33 18.95 10.44
C ALA A 57 -3.01 18.25 11.77
N THR A 58 -3.79 18.51 12.81
CA THR A 58 -3.63 17.93 14.15
C THR A 58 -3.74 16.40 14.20
N ALA A 59 -4.36 15.78 13.18
CA ALA A 59 -4.56 14.34 13.14
C ALA A 59 -3.35 13.58 12.57
N PHE A 60 -2.46 14.22 11.81
CA PHE A 60 -1.27 13.59 11.22
C PHE A 60 0.05 14.22 11.68
N ASP A 61 0.02 15.44 12.18
CA ASP A 61 1.18 16.15 12.75
C ASP A 61 1.23 16.00 14.28
N ALA A 62 1.02 14.78 14.77
CA ALA A 62 1.07 14.45 16.18
C ALA A 62 2.32 13.62 16.51
N PRO A 63 2.89 13.77 17.74
CA PRO A 63 3.98 12.91 18.18
C PRO A 63 3.58 11.42 18.18
N THR A 64 4.47 10.56 17.69
CA THR A 64 4.20 9.11 17.57
C THR A 64 4.01 8.43 18.92
N GLU A 65 4.50 9.01 20.01
CA GLU A 65 4.30 8.49 21.38
C GLU A 65 2.86 8.66 21.89
N GLN A 66 2.08 9.55 21.29
CA GLN A 66 0.72 9.89 21.71
C GLN A 66 -0.32 9.53 20.66
N MET A 67 0.01 8.63 19.73
CA MET A 67 -0.89 8.27 18.62
C MET A 67 -2.18 7.61 19.12
N THR A 68 -3.31 8.17 18.72
CA THR A 68 -4.64 7.56 18.83
C THR A 68 -5.02 6.74 17.59
N ASN A 69 -4.32 6.96 16.49
CA ASN A 69 -4.45 6.25 15.20
C ASN A 69 -3.09 6.16 14.51
N ILE A 70 -2.99 5.41 13.42
CA ILE A 70 -1.72 5.15 12.71
C ILE A 70 -1.28 6.29 11.77
N THR A 71 -2.14 7.26 11.47
CA THR A 71 -1.91 8.29 10.44
C THR A 71 -0.62 9.10 10.67
N PRO A 72 -0.28 9.56 11.91
CA PRO A 72 0.98 10.24 12.16
C PRO A 72 2.21 9.39 11.78
N LEU A 73 2.19 8.10 12.10
CA LEU A 73 3.27 7.18 11.74
C LEU A 73 3.41 7.05 10.23
N LEU A 74 2.30 6.82 9.52
CA LEU A 74 2.29 6.70 8.05
C LEU A 74 2.81 7.97 7.38
N TYR A 75 2.42 9.15 7.89
CA TYR A 75 2.83 10.44 7.36
C TYR A 75 4.32 10.71 7.62
N GLN A 76 4.78 10.57 8.85
CA GLN A 76 6.18 10.83 9.23
C GLN A 76 7.15 9.81 8.60
N SER A 77 6.70 8.59 8.36
CA SER A 77 7.49 7.55 7.69
C SER A 77 7.43 7.64 6.15
N GLY A 78 6.65 8.58 5.58
CA GLY A 78 6.56 8.80 4.14
C GLY A 78 5.70 7.79 3.36
N TYR A 79 4.89 6.97 4.04
CA TYR A 79 3.91 6.08 3.37
C TYR A 79 2.72 6.83 2.81
N ILE A 80 2.36 7.95 3.42
CA ILE A 80 1.38 8.89 2.90
C ILE A 80 1.94 10.30 2.89
N THR A 81 1.41 11.15 2.02
CA THR A 81 1.79 12.55 1.87
C THR A 81 0.57 13.43 1.62
N ILE A 82 0.74 14.74 1.76
CA ILE A 82 -0.30 15.71 1.42
C ILE A 82 -0.42 15.78 -0.11
N LYS A 83 -1.61 15.49 -0.64
CA LYS A 83 -1.93 15.59 -2.07
C LYS A 83 -2.75 16.82 -2.39
N ASP A 84 -3.56 17.30 -1.45
CA ASP A 84 -4.42 18.45 -1.65
C ASP A 84 -4.75 19.13 -0.33
N TYR A 85 -5.19 20.40 -0.40
CA TYR A 85 -5.60 21.19 0.75
C TYR A 85 -6.82 22.04 0.42
N ASP A 86 -7.92 21.81 1.15
CA ASP A 86 -9.13 22.64 1.07
C ASP A 86 -9.02 23.78 2.11
N ALA A 87 -8.66 24.97 1.62
CA ALA A 87 -8.50 26.17 2.48
C ALA A 87 -9.81 26.63 3.12
N ARG A 88 -10.98 26.28 2.59
CA ARG A 88 -12.28 26.64 3.13
C ARG A 88 -12.63 25.81 4.36
N LEU A 89 -12.26 24.55 4.36
CA LEU A 89 -12.56 23.59 5.43
C LEU A 89 -11.36 23.30 6.32
N ASP A 90 -10.18 23.84 5.98
CA ASP A 90 -8.89 23.56 6.62
C ASP A 90 -8.58 22.05 6.65
N LEU A 91 -8.91 21.35 5.55
CA LEU A 91 -8.72 19.91 5.43
C LEU A 91 -7.61 19.58 4.45
N TYR A 92 -6.74 18.67 4.85
CA TYR A 92 -5.70 18.09 4.05
C TYR A 92 -6.15 16.75 3.50
N THR A 93 -5.92 16.51 2.20
CA THR A 93 -6.10 15.20 1.59
C THR A 93 -4.76 14.47 1.63
N LEU A 94 -4.71 13.35 2.36
CA LEU A 94 -3.53 12.49 2.42
C LEU A 94 -3.71 11.27 1.53
N ASP A 95 -2.67 10.91 0.77
CA ASP A 95 -2.66 9.70 -0.05
C ASP A 95 -1.23 9.17 -0.19
N ILE A 96 -1.10 7.95 -0.72
CA ILE A 96 0.19 7.33 -1.03
C ILE A 96 0.93 8.20 -2.04
N PRO A 97 2.23 8.53 -1.81
CA PRO A 97 2.94 9.55 -2.56
C PRO A 97 3.09 9.24 -4.05
N ASN A 98 3.39 8.00 -4.39
CA ASN A 98 3.68 7.59 -5.76
C ASN A 98 3.52 6.07 -5.96
N LYS A 99 3.70 5.63 -7.22
CA LYS A 99 3.58 4.22 -7.59
C LYS A 99 4.62 3.33 -6.90
N GLU A 100 5.85 3.81 -6.70
CA GLU A 100 6.92 3.07 -6.04
C GLU A 100 6.53 2.69 -4.61
N VAL A 101 6.09 3.68 -3.82
CA VAL A 101 5.65 3.45 -2.43
C VAL A 101 4.41 2.56 -2.38
N ARG A 102 3.47 2.76 -3.31
CA ARG A 102 2.27 1.91 -3.40
C ARG A 102 2.63 0.45 -3.65
N LEU A 103 3.43 0.17 -4.67
CA LEU A 103 3.82 -1.21 -5.01
C LEU A 103 4.58 -1.87 -3.86
N GLY A 104 5.60 -1.21 -3.30
CA GLY A 104 6.36 -1.78 -2.20
C GLY A 104 5.52 -2.01 -0.94
N LEU A 105 4.55 -1.12 -0.64
CA LEU A 105 3.61 -1.31 0.46
C LEU A 105 2.72 -2.54 0.22
N MET A 106 2.14 -2.69 -0.99
CA MET A 106 1.29 -3.84 -1.33
C MET A 106 2.07 -5.15 -1.32
N GLU A 107 3.27 -5.18 -1.90
CA GLU A 107 4.18 -6.33 -1.84
C GLU A 107 4.52 -6.72 -0.39
N SER A 108 4.68 -5.74 0.50
CA SER A 108 4.96 -5.98 1.93
C SER A 108 3.75 -6.51 2.69
N LEU A 109 2.55 -6.15 2.27
CA LEU A 109 1.30 -6.59 2.89
C LEU A 109 0.84 -7.97 2.42
N LEU A 110 1.13 -8.35 1.17
CA LEU A 110 0.68 -9.61 0.57
C LEU A 110 0.96 -10.86 1.42
N PRO A 111 2.15 -11.05 2.03
CA PRO A 111 2.44 -12.21 2.87
C PRO A 111 1.56 -12.35 4.13
N HIS A 112 0.84 -11.28 4.52
CA HIS A 112 -0.07 -11.30 5.67
C HIS A 112 -1.47 -11.82 5.30
N TYR A 113 -1.79 -11.83 4.00
CA TYR A 113 -3.07 -12.32 3.47
C TYR A 113 -2.95 -13.70 2.81
N VAL A 114 -1.72 -14.12 2.50
CA VAL A 114 -1.43 -15.39 1.82
C VAL A 114 -0.45 -16.20 2.66
N PRO A 115 -0.65 -17.52 2.84
CA PRO A 115 0.32 -18.35 3.55
C PRO A 115 1.73 -18.21 2.96
N PRO A 116 2.79 -18.21 3.78
CA PRO A 116 4.18 -18.09 3.28
C PRO A 116 4.56 -19.16 2.25
N THR A 117 3.96 -20.37 2.34
CA THR A 117 4.15 -21.45 1.38
C THR A 117 3.59 -21.14 -0.01
N GLU A 118 2.60 -20.26 -0.09
CA GLU A 118 1.91 -19.89 -1.33
C GLU A 118 2.33 -18.51 -1.85
N ALA A 119 3.18 -17.76 -1.15
CA ALA A 119 3.54 -16.38 -1.48
C ALA A 119 4.11 -16.22 -2.90
N ASN A 120 5.05 -17.12 -3.31
CA ASN A 120 5.62 -17.09 -4.65
C ASN A 120 4.58 -17.42 -5.74
N ARG A 121 3.68 -18.36 -5.45
CA ARG A 121 2.59 -18.72 -6.36
C ARG A 121 1.58 -17.57 -6.50
N ALA A 122 1.23 -16.92 -5.40
CA ALA A 122 0.37 -15.76 -5.40
C ALA A 122 0.96 -14.62 -6.25
N ALA A 123 2.24 -14.28 -6.07
CA ALA A 123 2.90 -13.26 -6.87
C ALA A 123 2.91 -13.60 -8.36
N THR A 124 3.16 -14.88 -8.73
CA THR A 124 3.15 -15.33 -10.12
C THR A 124 1.75 -15.26 -10.72
N LEU A 125 0.71 -15.71 -10.00
CA LEU A 125 -0.68 -15.62 -10.44
C LEU A 125 -1.13 -14.17 -10.63
N THR A 126 -0.71 -13.27 -9.73
CA THR A 126 -0.96 -11.82 -9.84
C THR A 126 -0.34 -11.25 -11.12
N ALA A 127 0.92 -11.60 -11.43
CA ALA A 127 1.58 -11.15 -12.66
C ALA A 127 0.83 -11.61 -13.93
N TYR A 128 0.41 -12.86 -13.98
CA TYR A 128 -0.38 -13.40 -15.11
C TYR A 128 -1.78 -12.77 -15.19
N LEU A 129 -2.41 -12.48 -14.06
CA LEU A 129 -3.70 -11.79 -14.00
C LEU A 129 -3.60 -10.41 -14.68
N PHE A 130 -2.60 -9.62 -14.32
CA PHE A 130 -2.40 -8.31 -14.94
C PHE A 130 -2.06 -8.42 -16.43
N ASP A 131 -1.20 -9.34 -16.83
CA ASP A 131 -0.88 -9.58 -18.25
C ASP A 131 -2.14 -9.96 -19.06
N SER A 132 -3.02 -10.79 -18.50
CA SER A 132 -4.28 -11.17 -19.14
C SER A 132 -5.24 -9.98 -19.27
N ILE A 133 -5.31 -9.10 -18.26
CA ILE A 133 -6.09 -7.86 -18.30
C ILE A 133 -5.53 -6.93 -19.37
N ASP A 134 -4.23 -6.71 -19.42
CA ASP A 134 -3.58 -5.83 -20.39
C ASP A 134 -3.78 -6.32 -21.83
N ARG A 135 -3.83 -7.63 -22.05
CA ARG A 135 -4.19 -8.24 -23.36
C ARG A 135 -5.68 -8.23 -23.68
N GLY A 136 -6.53 -7.79 -22.73
CA GLY A 136 -7.99 -7.80 -22.90
C GLY A 136 -8.63 -9.19 -22.78
N ASN A 137 -7.90 -10.19 -22.27
CA ASN A 137 -8.40 -11.57 -22.09
C ASN A 137 -9.06 -11.72 -20.72
N MET A 138 -10.29 -11.21 -20.59
CA MET A 138 -11.01 -11.18 -19.33
C MET A 138 -11.41 -12.58 -18.82
N ASP A 139 -11.64 -13.56 -19.72
CA ASP A 139 -11.98 -14.92 -19.32
C ASP A 139 -10.79 -15.59 -18.60
N GLU A 140 -9.59 -15.45 -19.14
CA GLU A 140 -8.37 -15.93 -18.52
C GLU A 140 -8.09 -15.19 -17.20
N ALA A 141 -8.27 -13.86 -17.17
CA ALA A 141 -8.11 -13.06 -15.97
C ALA A 141 -9.03 -13.53 -14.83
N LEU A 142 -10.30 -13.81 -15.12
CA LEU A 142 -11.26 -14.32 -14.13
C LEU A 142 -10.89 -15.74 -13.64
N GLN A 143 -10.39 -16.61 -14.51
CA GLN A 143 -9.92 -17.93 -14.11
C GLN A 143 -8.69 -17.86 -13.20
N LEU A 144 -7.74 -16.98 -13.50
CA LEU A 144 -6.55 -16.74 -12.68
C LEU A 144 -6.96 -16.16 -11.32
N LEU A 145 -7.87 -15.21 -11.28
CA LEU A 145 -8.41 -14.66 -10.04
C LEU A 145 -9.11 -15.72 -9.20
N GLN A 146 -9.94 -16.57 -9.80
CA GLN A 146 -10.59 -17.69 -9.13
C GLN A 146 -9.55 -18.67 -8.54
N THR A 147 -8.51 -18.97 -9.32
CA THR A 147 -7.41 -19.83 -8.87
C THR A 147 -6.66 -19.21 -7.70
N PHE A 148 -6.36 -17.91 -7.78
CA PHE A 148 -5.72 -17.17 -6.71
C PHE A 148 -6.56 -17.21 -5.42
N LEU A 149 -7.84 -16.87 -5.49
CA LEU A 149 -8.74 -16.86 -4.34
C LEU A 149 -8.90 -18.26 -3.71
N SER A 150 -8.82 -19.33 -4.50
CA SER A 150 -8.89 -20.71 -4.00
C SER A 150 -7.65 -21.15 -3.20
N THR A 151 -6.52 -20.45 -3.35
CA THR A 151 -5.29 -20.74 -2.58
C THR A 151 -5.30 -20.12 -1.18
N ILE A 152 -6.26 -19.24 -0.90
CA ILE A 152 -6.34 -18.54 0.36
C ILE A 152 -7.12 -19.39 1.35
N PRO A 153 -6.56 -19.67 2.54
CA PRO A 153 -7.29 -20.38 3.57
C PRO A 153 -8.56 -19.63 3.96
N GLN A 154 -9.64 -20.35 4.17
CA GLN A 154 -10.81 -19.78 4.78
C GLN A 154 -10.43 -19.31 6.19
N CYS A 155 -10.54 -18.00 6.43
CA CYS A 155 -10.35 -17.47 7.77
C CYS A 155 -11.53 -17.87 8.64
N ASP A 156 -11.27 -18.49 9.79
CA ASP A 156 -12.29 -18.82 10.80
C ASP A 156 -12.92 -17.57 11.46
N ASN A 157 -12.59 -16.39 10.93
CA ASN A 157 -13.05 -15.12 11.48
C ASN A 157 -14.29 -14.60 10.73
N THR A 158 -15.20 -13.99 11.44
CA THR A 158 -16.54 -13.57 10.96
C THR A 158 -16.54 -12.46 9.91
N ASP A 159 -15.40 -11.84 9.58
CA ASP A 159 -15.27 -10.77 8.59
C ASP A 159 -14.65 -11.27 7.27
N TYR A 160 -15.32 -12.22 6.62
CA TYR A 160 -14.89 -12.76 5.34
C TYR A 160 -14.81 -11.67 4.24
N GLU A 161 -15.78 -10.77 4.18
CA GLU A 161 -15.88 -9.75 3.15
C GLU A 161 -14.71 -8.77 3.25
N GLY A 162 -14.41 -8.28 4.45
CA GLY A 162 -13.28 -7.35 4.68
C GLY A 162 -11.92 -7.98 4.34
N HIS A 163 -11.74 -9.27 4.63
CA HIS A 163 -10.52 -9.99 4.28
C HIS A 163 -10.32 -10.08 2.76
N TYR A 164 -11.34 -10.51 2.01
CA TYR A 164 -11.27 -10.59 0.55
C TYR A 164 -11.14 -9.22 -0.12
N GLN A 165 -11.81 -8.19 0.40
CA GLN A 165 -11.65 -6.82 -0.08
C GLN A 165 -10.21 -6.33 0.10
N SER A 166 -9.61 -6.55 1.27
CA SER A 166 -8.22 -6.18 1.55
C SER A 166 -7.25 -6.91 0.65
N LEU A 167 -7.46 -8.21 0.45
CA LEU A 167 -6.65 -9.03 -0.43
C LEU A 167 -6.71 -8.56 -1.88
N LEU A 168 -7.91 -8.32 -2.42
CA LEU A 168 -8.10 -7.80 -3.79
C LEU A 168 -7.50 -6.40 -3.98
N TYR A 169 -7.37 -5.61 -2.91
CA TYR A 169 -6.72 -4.32 -2.95
C TYR A 169 -5.19 -4.44 -2.99
N VAL A 170 -4.63 -5.48 -2.36
CA VAL A 170 -3.17 -5.70 -2.25
C VAL A 170 -2.59 -6.33 -3.52
N ILE A 171 -3.36 -7.11 -4.28
CA ILE A 171 -2.96 -7.68 -5.57
C ILE A 171 -3.15 -6.69 -6.71
#